data_b46aac9c01f2749e139586ce38384a8e
#
_entry.id   b46aac9c01f2749e139586ce38384a8e
#
_cell.length_a   1.000
_cell.length_b   1.000
_cell.length_c   1.000
_cell.angle_alpha   90.00
_cell.angle_beta   90.00
_cell.angle_gamma   90.00
#
_symmetry.space_group_name_H-M   'P 1'
#
loop_
_entity.id
_entity.type
_entity.pdbx_description
1 polymer ?
#
loop_
_entity_poly.entity_id
_entity_poly.type
_entity_poly.pdbx_seq_one_letter_code
_entity_poly.pdbx_strand_id
1 'polypeptide(L)'
;MRAMKCWKRLTAFLLSFVMVLGLVLTNGITSEAARKETAWTEDGEIEVTVPSVMYKTHVQSFGWEKSWKKDGQSSGTFGKAKRLEAIQIHVDGGYGIGIEYRTHVQSIGWQGWKHDGQLSGTSGQSKRLEAIQIRLTGNNADLYDVY
;
A
#
# COMPACT_ATOMS: atom_id res chain seq x y z
N MET A 1 28.34 19.83 19.95
CA MET A 1 27.56 19.56 18.71
C MET A 1 26.56 18.44 18.96
N ARG A 2 25.44 18.75 19.63
CA ARG A 2 24.35 17.77 19.92
C ARG A 2 23.01 18.51 20.04
N ALA A 3 22.58 19.20 18.97
CA ALA A 3 21.34 19.99 19.01
C ALA A 3 20.46 19.87 17.76
N MET A 4 20.67 18.88 16.89
CA MET A 4 19.87 18.77 15.64
C MET A 4 19.00 17.50 15.54
N LYS A 5 18.84 16.71 16.60
CA LYS A 5 17.97 15.54 16.60
C LYS A 5 16.57 15.75 17.20
N CYS A 6 16.32 16.91 17.79
CA CYS A 6 15.04 17.15 18.49
C CYS A 6 13.96 17.80 17.60
N TRP A 7 14.31 18.36 16.45
CA TRP A 7 13.34 19.10 15.63
C TRP A 7 12.53 18.22 14.66
N LYS A 8 13.04 17.07 14.29
CA LYS A 8 12.30 16.16 13.39
C LYS A 8 11.09 15.44 14.03
N ARG A 9 11.02 15.42 15.37
CA ARG A 9 9.89 14.77 16.08
C ARG A 9 8.71 15.69 16.37
N LEU A 10 8.86 17.00 16.23
CA LEU A 10 7.81 17.96 16.54
C LEU A 10 6.85 18.19 15.36
N THR A 11 7.29 17.95 14.13
CA THR A 11 6.45 18.11 12.93
C THR A 11 5.49 16.95 12.69
N ALA A 12 5.78 15.75 13.21
CA ALA A 12 4.90 14.58 13.07
C ALA A 12 3.65 14.65 13.98
N PHE A 13 3.67 15.44 15.06
CA PHE A 13 2.56 15.54 16.01
C PHE A 13 1.47 16.55 15.60
N LEU A 14 1.71 17.39 14.61
CA LEU A 14 0.75 18.41 14.12
C LEU A 14 -0.10 17.96 12.95
N LEU A 15 0.13 16.76 12.40
CA LEU A 15 -0.67 16.18 11.30
C LEU A 15 -1.98 15.49 11.76
N SER A 16 -2.30 15.51 13.06
CA SER A 16 -3.48 14.82 13.62
C SER A 16 -4.75 15.67 13.67
N PHE A 17 -4.78 16.86 13.08
CA PHE A 17 -5.98 17.70 13.06
C PHE A 17 -6.39 18.07 11.64
N VAL A 18 -6.85 17.07 10.87
CA VAL A 18 -7.52 17.31 9.59
C VAL A 18 -9.02 17.36 9.84
N MET A 19 -9.59 18.58 9.82
CA MET A 19 -11.04 18.78 9.71
C MET A 19 -11.51 18.22 8.35
N VAL A 20 -12.29 17.16 8.40
CA VAL A 20 -13.04 16.66 7.24
C VAL A 20 -14.20 17.63 6.97
N LEU A 21 -14.02 18.51 6.00
CA LEU A 21 -15.13 19.26 5.42
C LEU A 21 -15.51 18.58 4.09
N GLY A 22 -16.75 18.09 4.02
CA GLY A 22 -17.26 17.31 2.91
C GLY A 22 -17.22 18.07 1.58
N LEU A 23 -16.87 17.37 0.50
CA LEU A 23 -17.01 17.88 -0.84
C LEU A 23 -17.70 16.92 -1.80
N VAL A 24 -18.55 17.52 -2.56
CA VAL A 24 -19.47 17.08 -3.59
C VAL A 24 -18.81 16.25 -4.69
N LEU A 25 -19.48 15.14 -5.04
CA LEU A 25 -19.21 14.30 -6.20
C LEU A 25 -19.43 15.05 -7.53
N THR A 26 -18.41 15.14 -8.34
CA THR A 26 -18.58 15.31 -9.78
C THR A 26 -17.94 14.13 -10.50
N ASN A 27 -18.75 13.42 -11.29
CA ASN A 27 -18.33 12.31 -12.13
C ASN A 27 -17.36 12.81 -13.21
N GLY A 28 -16.12 12.37 -13.14
CA GLY A 28 -15.14 12.56 -14.20
C GLY A 28 -14.16 11.40 -14.19
N ILE A 29 -14.04 10.71 -15.31
CA ILE A 29 -13.01 9.69 -15.56
C ILE A 29 -11.66 10.40 -15.50
N THR A 30 -10.95 10.28 -14.40
CA THR A 30 -9.61 10.82 -14.28
C THR A 30 -8.59 9.70 -14.17
N SER A 31 -7.53 9.84 -14.97
CA SER A 31 -6.29 9.09 -14.78
C SER A 31 -5.93 9.07 -13.29
N GLU A 32 -5.47 7.92 -12.84
CA GLU A 32 -5.12 7.61 -11.46
C GLU A 32 -3.91 8.44 -11.00
N ALA A 33 -4.14 9.72 -10.74
CA ALA A 33 -3.16 10.59 -10.12
C ALA A 33 -3.10 10.29 -8.61
N ALA A 34 -1.91 10.28 -8.05
CA ALA A 34 -1.71 10.17 -6.62
C ALA A 34 -2.61 11.16 -5.88
N ARG A 35 -3.26 10.72 -4.81
CA ARG A 35 -4.15 11.56 -4.01
C ARG A 35 -3.35 12.70 -3.40
N LYS A 36 -3.73 13.92 -3.71
CA LYS A 36 -3.13 15.12 -3.15
C LYS A 36 -4.04 15.66 -2.05
N GLU A 37 -3.45 15.95 -0.92
CA GLU A 37 -4.12 16.60 0.21
C GLU A 37 -3.41 17.91 0.53
N THR A 38 -4.18 18.89 1.01
CA THR A 38 -3.64 20.15 1.47
C THR A 38 -3.36 20.09 2.96
N ALA A 39 -2.15 20.42 3.35
CA ALA A 39 -1.78 20.61 4.76
C ALA A 39 -1.42 22.06 5.04
N TRP A 40 -1.79 22.56 6.20
CA TRP A 40 -1.46 23.90 6.66
C TRP A 40 -0.22 23.82 7.57
N THR A 41 0.78 24.65 7.28
CA THR A 41 1.97 24.84 8.09
C THR A 41 2.02 26.29 8.57
N GLU A 42 2.95 26.60 9.47
CA GLU A 42 3.17 27.98 9.90
C GLU A 42 3.55 28.92 8.74
N ASP A 43 4.16 28.37 7.68
CA ASP A 43 4.58 29.10 6.48
C ASP A 43 3.48 29.16 5.41
N GLY A 44 2.31 28.55 5.62
CA GLY A 44 1.16 28.56 4.71
C GLY A 44 0.67 27.18 4.28
N GLU A 45 -0.10 27.17 3.19
CA GLU A 45 -0.70 25.98 2.61
C GLU A 45 0.34 25.21 1.77
N ILE A 46 0.47 23.92 2.03
CA ILE A 46 1.31 23.01 1.23
C ILE A 46 0.49 21.86 0.66
N GLU A 47 0.80 21.46 -0.57
CA GLU A 47 0.21 20.28 -1.21
C GLU A 47 1.02 19.03 -0.83
N VAL A 48 0.37 18.07 -0.19
CA VAL A 48 0.96 16.80 0.22
C VAL A 48 0.44 15.66 -0.62
N THR A 49 1.34 14.88 -1.19
CA THR A 49 0.98 13.66 -1.89
C THR A 49 0.82 12.52 -0.87
N VAL A 50 -0.38 11.97 -0.77
CA VAL A 50 -0.66 10.82 0.10
C VAL A 50 -0.36 9.55 -0.68
N PRO A 51 0.52 8.66 -0.17
CA PRO A 51 0.80 7.39 -0.83
C PRO A 51 -0.42 6.47 -0.82
N SER A 52 -0.62 5.74 -1.91
CA SER A 52 -1.62 4.70 -2.06
C SER A 52 -0.97 3.32 -2.13
N VAL A 53 -1.52 2.36 -1.43
CA VAL A 53 -1.10 0.96 -1.55
C VAL A 53 -1.91 0.28 -2.64
N MET A 54 -1.24 -0.14 -3.69
CA MET A 54 -1.81 -0.81 -4.84
C MET A 54 -1.52 -2.32 -4.78
N TYR A 55 -2.53 -3.13 -5.01
CA TYR A 55 -2.37 -4.59 -4.99
C TYR A 55 -3.30 -5.29 -5.98
N LYS A 56 -2.91 -6.48 -6.40
CA LYS A 56 -3.75 -7.41 -7.17
C LYS A 56 -3.39 -8.84 -6.84
N THR A 57 -4.36 -9.73 -6.98
CA THR A 57 -4.23 -11.13 -6.62
C THR A 57 -4.45 -12.07 -7.80
N HIS A 58 -3.79 -13.23 -7.72
CA HIS A 58 -4.05 -14.37 -8.60
C HIS A 58 -4.91 -15.39 -7.87
N VAL A 59 -6.06 -15.71 -8.46
CA VAL A 59 -7.05 -16.63 -7.88
C VAL A 59 -7.22 -17.84 -8.75
N GLN A 60 -7.33 -19.01 -8.15
CA GLN A 60 -7.60 -20.28 -8.82
C GLN A 60 -8.75 -20.15 -9.81
N SER A 61 -8.54 -20.59 -11.07
CA SER A 61 -9.48 -20.58 -12.18
C SER A 61 -9.86 -19.20 -12.73
N PHE A 62 -9.56 -18.12 -12.03
CA PHE A 62 -9.81 -16.75 -12.47
C PHE A 62 -8.54 -16.07 -13.01
N GLY A 63 -7.36 -16.50 -12.55
CA GLY A 63 -6.10 -15.86 -12.90
C GLY A 63 -5.86 -14.56 -12.14
N TRP A 64 -5.07 -13.68 -12.74
CA TRP A 64 -4.80 -12.34 -12.22
C TRP A 64 -6.01 -11.43 -12.40
N GLU A 65 -6.28 -10.60 -11.40
CA GLU A 65 -7.22 -9.48 -11.55
C GLU A 65 -6.79 -8.56 -12.68
N LYS A 66 -7.77 -8.06 -13.44
CA LYS A 66 -7.53 -7.19 -14.60
C LYS A 66 -7.03 -5.81 -14.22
N SER A 67 -7.44 -5.33 -13.04
CA SER A 67 -7.08 -4.01 -12.53
C SER A 67 -6.47 -4.12 -11.14
N TRP A 68 -5.58 -3.19 -10.82
CA TRP A 68 -5.08 -3.01 -9.46
C TRP A 68 -6.21 -2.54 -8.55
N LYS A 69 -6.19 -3.02 -7.32
CA LYS A 69 -6.99 -2.53 -6.20
C LYS A 69 -6.15 -1.59 -5.37
N LYS A 70 -6.79 -0.71 -4.61
CA LYS A 70 -6.08 0.25 -3.77
C LYS A 70 -6.80 0.48 -2.44
N ASP A 71 -6.03 0.87 -1.46
CA ASP A 71 -6.49 1.51 -0.22
C ASP A 71 -7.72 0.82 0.40
N GLY A 72 -7.58 -0.45 0.79
CA GLY A 72 -8.63 -1.22 1.44
C GLY A 72 -9.72 -1.78 0.51
N GLN A 73 -9.63 -1.61 -0.81
CA GLN A 73 -10.54 -2.28 -1.74
C GLN A 73 -10.37 -3.79 -1.68
N SER A 74 -11.45 -4.53 -1.85
CA SER A 74 -11.41 -6.00 -1.87
C SER A 74 -10.69 -6.52 -3.10
N SER A 75 -9.74 -7.44 -2.89
CA SER A 75 -9.04 -8.19 -3.93
C SER A 75 -9.27 -9.69 -3.73
N GLY A 76 -9.45 -10.42 -4.83
CA GLY A 76 -9.76 -11.85 -4.79
C GLY A 76 -11.24 -12.16 -4.98
N THR A 77 -11.71 -13.25 -4.37
CA THR A 77 -13.10 -13.70 -4.50
C THR A 77 -13.71 -14.08 -3.17
N PHE A 78 -15.01 -13.78 -2.98
CA PHE A 78 -15.80 -14.16 -1.83
C PHE A 78 -16.79 -15.28 -2.18
N GLY A 79 -16.98 -16.25 -1.29
CA GLY A 79 -17.98 -17.29 -1.43
C GLY A 79 -17.79 -18.26 -2.62
N LYS A 80 -16.63 -18.20 -3.30
CA LYS A 80 -16.36 -19.02 -4.49
C LYS A 80 -15.58 -20.31 -4.19
N ALA A 81 -15.15 -20.53 -2.95
CA ALA A 81 -14.29 -21.65 -2.56
C ALA A 81 -13.03 -21.78 -3.45
N LYS A 82 -12.46 -20.63 -3.85
CA LYS A 82 -11.25 -20.54 -4.67
C LYS A 82 -10.08 -20.06 -3.84
N ARG A 83 -8.92 -20.71 -4.01
CA ARG A 83 -7.71 -20.32 -3.29
C ARG A 83 -7.05 -19.12 -3.93
N LEU A 84 -6.46 -18.30 -3.11
CA LEU A 84 -5.50 -17.28 -3.49
C LEU A 84 -4.15 -17.96 -3.74
N GLU A 85 -3.49 -17.67 -4.84
CA GLU A 85 -2.26 -18.35 -5.25
C GLU A 85 -1.04 -17.42 -5.30
N ALA A 86 -1.24 -16.15 -5.63
CA ALA A 86 -0.18 -15.14 -5.65
C ALA A 86 -0.74 -13.73 -5.41
N ILE A 87 0.17 -12.82 -5.05
CA ILE A 87 -0.11 -11.40 -4.85
C ILE A 87 1.04 -10.55 -5.40
N GLN A 88 0.70 -9.37 -5.88
CA GLN A 88 1.62 -8.28 -6.17
C GLN A 88 1.15 -7.04 -5.40
N ILE A 89 2.09 -6.31 -4.80
CA ILE A 89 1.81 -5.08 -4.03
C ILE A 89 2.84 -4.03 -4.41
N HIS A 90 2.45 -2.77 -4.56
CA HIS A 90 3.35 -1.63 -4.67
C HIS A 90 2.75 -0.39 -4.01
N VAL A 91 3.59 0.59 -3.73
CA VAL A 91 3.16 1.90 -3.25
C VAL A 91 3.23 2.89 -4.41
N ASP A 92 2.14 3.60 -4.63
CA ASP A 92 2.03 4.69 -5.60
C ASP A 92 2.03 6.04 -4.88
N GLY A 93 2.72 7.04 -5.44
CA GLY A 93 2.81 8.39 -4.86
C GLY A 93 3.65 8.49 -3.58
N GLY A 94 4.29 7.41 -3.15
CA GLY A 94 5.12 7.37 -1.94
C GLY A 94 6.50 7.98 -2.13
N TYR A 95 6.70 9.23 -1.70
CA TYR A 95 8.03 9.85 -1.75
C TYR A 95 8.96 9.24 -0.68
N GLY A 96 9.98 8.51 -1.14
CA GLY A 96 10.93 7.83 -0.25
C GLY A 96 10.36 6.66 0.57
N ILE A 97 9.26 6.06 0.10
CA ILE A 97 8.63 4.89 0.68
C ILE A 97 8.62 3.78 -0.37
N GLY A 98 8.95 2.58 0.04
CA GLY A 98 8.75 1.35 -0.71
C GLY A 98 8.02 0.33 0.15
N ILE A 99 7.69 -0.80 -0.45
CA ILE A 99 7.05 -1.90 0.25
C ILE A 99 7.78 -3.21 -0.06
N GLU A 100 8.02 -3.98 0.98
CA GLU A 100 8.50 -5.35 0.88
C GLU A 100 7.48 -6.31 1.48
N TYR A 101 7.32 -7.44 0.85
CA TYR A 101 6.41 -8.48 1.30
C TYR A 101 6.90 -9.87 0.93
N ARG A 102 6.46 -10.86 1.71
CA ARG A 102 6.67 -12.27 1.40
C ARG A 102 5.46 -13.08 1.81
N THR A 103 5.25 -14.21 1.16
CA THR A 103 4.13 -15.10 1.42
C THR A 103 4.60 -16.48 1.88
N HIS A 104 3.81 -17.09 2.75
CA HIS A 104 3.88 -18.51 3.05
C HIS A 104 2.97 -19.24 2.07
N VAL A 105 3.55 -20.22 1.37
CA VAL A 105 2.86 -20.98 0.33
C VAL A 105 2.74 -22.44 0.75
N GLN A 106 1.59 -23.02 0.51
CA GLN A 106 1.31 -24.43 0.79
C GLN A 106 2.41 -25.35 0.25
N SER A 107 2.97 -26.19 1.14
CA SER A 107 4.02 -27.16 0.84
C SER A 107 5.36 -26.57 0.33
N ILE A 108 5.53 -25.25 0.40
CA ILE A 108 6.78 -24.56 0.08
C ILE A 108 7.33 -23.84 1.32
N GLY A 109 6.45 -23.26 2.14
CA GLY A 109 6.85 -22.41 3.27
C GLY A 109 7.00 -20.95 2.89
N TRP A 110 7.73 -20.19 3.71
CA TRP A 110 8.02 -18.79 3.48
C TRP A 110 8.94 -18.61 2.28
N GLN A 111 8.49 -17.76 1.36
CA GLN A 111 9.31 -17.32 0.24
C GLN A 111 10.24 -16.18 0.65
N GLY A 112 11.23 -15.87 -0.21
CA GLY A 112 12.06 -14.67 -0.05
C GLY A 112 11.25 -13.39 -0.18
N TRP A 113 11.74 -12.30 0.42
CA TRP A 113 11.16 -10.98 0.31
C TRP A 113 11.07 -10.51 -1.15
N LYS A 114 9.98 -9.89 -1.49
CA LYS A 114 9.68 -9.26 -2.78
C LYS A 114 9.53 -7.76 -2.57
N HIS A 115 9.86 -7.01 -3.60
CA HIS A 115 9.78 -5.55 -3.61
C HIS A 115 8.66 -5.10 -4.56
N ASP A 116 8.22 -3.91 -4.40
CA ASP A 116 7.26 -3.17 -5.22
C ASP A 116 6.85 -3.85 -6.54
N GLY A 117 5.65 -4.39 -6.57
CA GLY A 117 5.06 -5.03 -7.75
C GLY A 117 5.59 -6.41 -8.13
N GLN A 118 6.61 -6.95 -7.46
CA GLN A 118 7.10 -8.30 -7.73
C GLN A 118 6.10 -9.35 -7.25
N LEU A 119 6.05 -10.48 -7.95
CA LEU A 119 5.17 -11.60 -7.59
C LEU A 119 5.67 -12.30 -6.32
N SER A 120 4.79 -12.45 -5.32
CA SER A 120 4.95 -13.37 -4.20
C SER A 120 3.84 -14.41 -4.21
N GLY A 121 4.18 -15.66 -4.03
CA GLY A 121 3.29 -16.80 -4.22
C GLY A 121 3.68 -17.66 -5.41
N THR A 122 2.70 -18.38 -5.97
CA THR A 122 2.88 -19.22 -7.16
C THR A 122 1.73 -19.00 -8.14
N SER A 123 2.01 -19.07 -9.43
CA SER A 123 0.97 -19.05 -10.46
C SER A 123 0.95 -20.41 -11.19
N GLY A 124 -0.23 -21.00 -11.34
CA GLY A 124 -0.41 -22.26 -12.07
C GLY A 124 0.12 -23.52 -11.36
N GLN A 125 0.56 -23.44 -10.11
CA GLN A 125 1.07 -24.59 -9.35
C GLN A 125 0.04 -25.19 -8.39
N SER A 126 -1.16 -24.69 -8.40
CA SER A 126 -2.26 -25.18 -7.55
C SER A 126 -1.95 -25.15 -6.05
N LYS A 127 -1.13 -24.18 -5.62
CA LYS A 127 -0.73 -23.97 -4.22
C LYS A 127 -1.34 -22.68 -3.68
N ARG A 128 -1.95 -22.75 -2.49
CA ARG A 128 -2.56 -21.56 -1.87
C ARG A 128 -1.54 -20.74 -1.09
N LEU A 129 -1.78 -19.44 -1.01
CA LEU A 129 -1.18 -18.59 0.01
C LEU A 129 -1.82 -18.91 1.36
N GLU A 130 -0.99 -18.99 2.40
CA GLU A 130 -1.41 -19.32 3.76
C GLU A 130 -1.17 -18.17 4.74
N ALA A 131 -0.15 -17.36 4.47
CA ALA A 131 0.15 -16.16 5.25
C ALA A 131 0.93 -15.16 4.41
N ILE A 132 0.95 -13.91 4.86
CA ILE A 132 1.72 -12.81 4.29
C ILE A 132 2.40 -12.02 5.40
N GLN A 133 3.61 -11.55 5.13
CA GLN A 133 4.30 -10.53 5.91
C GLN A 133 4.57 -9.34 5.01
N ILE A 134 4.34 -8.15 5.53
CA ILE A 134 4.51 -6.87 4.81
C ILE A 134 5.31 -5.94 5.71
N ARG A 135 6.20 -5.13 5.12
CA ARG A 135 6.88 -4.04 5.80
C ARG A 135 7.11 -2.88 4.84
N LEU A 136 7.11 -1.69 5.37
CA LEU A 136 7.55 -0.51 4.63
C LEU A 136 9.06 -0.42 4.61
N THR A 137 9.60 0.18 3.55
CA THR A 137 11.02 0.43 3.35
C THR A 137 11.23 1.86 2.84
N GLY A 138 12.47 2.31 2.82
CA GLY A 138 12.82 3.65 2.39
C GLY A 138 13.01 4.63 3.54
N ASN A 139 13.49 5.84 3.20
CA ASN A 139 13.91 6.83 4.19
C ASN A 139 12.76 7.43 5.03
N ASN A 140 11.54 7.30 4.54
CA ASN A 140 10.34 7.85 5.19
C ASN A 140 9.41 6.75 5.71
N ALA A 141 9.86 5.49 5.74
CA ALA A 141 9.05 4.35 6.17
C ALA A 141 8.57 4.46 7.63
N ASP A 142 9.35 5.13 8.48
CA ASP A 142 9.05 5.37 9.90
C ASP A 142 7.96 6.44 10.14
N LEU A 143 7.51 7.12 9.09
CA LEU A 143 6.42 8.09 9.15
C LEU A 143 5.03 7.46 8.92
N TYR A 144 4.98 6.19 8.57
CA TYR A 144 3.75 5.49 8.18
C TYR A 144 3.65 4.14 8.88
N ASP A 145 2.42 3.70 9.09
CA ASP A 145 2.08 2.37 9.60
C ASP A 145 1.34 1.55 8.56
N VAL A 146 1.46 0.22 8.63
CA VAL A 146 0.69 -0.73 7.83
C VAL A 146 -0.42 -1.32 8.72
N TYR A 147 -1.67 -1.09 8.34
CA TYR A 147 -2.86 -1.62 9.02
C TYR A 147 -3.53 -2.71 8.22
#